data_496368215d45deffcc0afef6396e6629
#
_entry.id   496368215d45deffcc0afef6396e6629
#
_cell.length_a   1.000
_cell.length_b   1.000
_cell.length_c   1.000
_cell.angle_alpha   90.00
_cell.angle_beta   90.00
_cell.angle_gamma   90.00
#
_symmetry.space_group_name_H-M   'P 1'
#
loop_
_entity.id
_entity.type
_entity.pdbx_description
1 polymer ?
#
loop_
_entity_poly.entity_id
_entity_poly.type
_entity_poly.pdbx_seq_one_letter_code
_entity_poly.pdbx_strand_id
1 'polypeptide(L)'
;MRRHSTHAAAALAAGILFTYAATAKDPELLSLGAEHFTQTASVTEEPQATRITTERGYVERSGLMGEVWHDEFLAARIDHDSGRVSYEMDVSFTYRGAARSYQTAEFRGLQQLETVPVKVLKRQVINCPTGECTYTESLAVAIDEAVLRHIAQGYVRGKPELWRFRILAKGGSEYRGALSNAEVAGLLAKVDNYVQNPTAAQAPPPPPPPARLEFGISGLPVAPSAEAPNRAGVLVVSVSPGSIAQQAGIITGDIIYEFEGHPIRSPNDLQAAVAASATRPLARIKLYRGTEAKTLEAHF
;
A
#
# COMPACT_ATOMS: atom_id res chain seq x y z
N MET A 1 6.72 20.01 73.14
CA MET A 1 6.36 20.52 71.80
C MET A 1 7.17 19.73 70.77
N ARG A 2 6.55 18.73 70.13
CA ARG A 2 7.15 17.93 69.01
C ARG A 2 6.40 18.32 67.72
N ARG A 3 7.14 18.84 66.75
CA ARG A 3 6.67 19.14 65.40
C ARG A 3 6.78 17.87 64.54
N HIS A 4 5.64 17.41 64.02
CA HIS A 4 5.59 16.36 63.02
C HIS A 4 5.72 16.99 61.62
N SER A 5 6.78 16.61 60.90
CA SER A 5 6.94 16.93 59.48
C SER A 5 6.30 15.81 58.66
N THR A 6 5.24 16.18 57.93
CA THR A 6 4.62 15.30 56.89
C THR A 6 5.33 15.47 55.59
N HIS A 7 6.02 14.42 55.15
CA HIS A 7 6.55 14.34 53.77
C HIS A 7 5.46 13.88 52.86
N ALA A 8 5.03 14.75 51.93
CA ALA A 8 4.17 14.39 50.81
C ALA A 8 5.04 13.77 49.71
N ALA A 9 4.82 12.50 49.43
CA ALA A 9 5.42 11.82 48.28
C ALA A 9 4.62 12.15 47.02
N ALA A 10 5.23 12.88 46.11
CA ALA A 10 4.67 13.11 44.77
C ALA A 10 4.95 11.87 43.92
N ALA A 11 3.89 11.14 43.56
CA ALA A 11 3.94 10.06 42.60
C ALA A 11 4.01 10.65 41.17
N LEU A 12 5.16 10.55 40.51
CA LEU A 12 5.31 10.80 39.09
C LEU A 12 4.64 9.65 38.32
N ALA A 13 3.49 9.93 37.73
CA ALA A 13 2.87 9.06 36.72
C ALA A 13 3.71 9.16 35.43
N ALA A 14 4.55 8.17 35.18
CA ALA A 14 5.21 8.01 33.90
C ALA A 14 4.15 7.61 32.85
N GLY A 15 3.66 8.59 32.11
CA GLY A 15 2.84 8.34 30.94
C GLY A 15 3.66 7.62 29.87
N ILE A 16 3.38 6.35 29.63
CA ILE A 16 3.92 5.59 28.51
C ILE A 16 3.25 6.16 27.25
N LEU A 17 3.96 7.03 26.56
CA LEU A 17 3.62 7.42 25.20
C LEU A 17 3.82 6.19 24.31
N PHE A 18 2.73 5.50 24.00
CA PHE A 18 2.70 4.56 22.89
C PHE A 18 2.91 5.35 21.61
N THR A 19 4.15 5.42 21.15
CA THR A 19 4.42 5.81 19.77
C THR A 19 3.79 4.76 18.88
N TYR A 20 2.71 5.13 18.20
CA TYR A 20 2.12 4.32 17.15
C TYR A 20 3.21 4.12 16.09
N ALA A 21 3.82 2.94 16.07
CA ALA A 21 4.64 2.53 14.95
C ALA A 21 3.72 2.57 13.71
N ALA A 22 4.10 3.39 12.73
CA ALA A 22 3.38 3.47 11.48
C ALA A 22 3.28 2.05 10.91
N THR A 23 2.08 1.60 10.60
CA THR A 23 1.85 0.37 9.86
C THR A 23 2.52 0.52 8.50
N ALA A 24 3.18 -0.54 8.04
CA ALA A 24 3.89 -0.52 6.77
C ALA A 24 2.94 -0.54 5.56
N LYS A 25 1.67 -0.84 5.78
CA LYS A 25 0.62 -0.87 4.75
C LYS A 25 -0.10 0.47 4.64
N ASP A 26 -0.53 0.82 3.42
CA ASP A 26 -1.30 2.04 3.16
C ASP A 26 -2.54 2.09 4.07
N PRO A 27 -2.74 3.19 4.83
CA PRO A 27 -3.91 3.36 5.68
C PRO A 27 -5.25 3.25 4.94
N GLU A 28 -5.30 3.65 3.67
CA GLU A 28 -6.51 3.51 2.85
C GLU A 28 -6.86 2.05 2.61
N LEU A 29 -5.88 1.20 2.26
CA LEU A 29 -6.07 -0.24 2.09
C LEU A 29 -6.54 -0.90 3.38
N LEU A 30 -6.02 -0.48 4.54
CA LEU A 30 -6.43 -1.02 5.83
C LEU A 30 -7.88 -0.69 6.21
N SER A 31 -8.50 0.30 5.56
CA SER A 31 -9.89 0.71 5.80
C SER A 31 -10.90 0.03 4.88
N LEU A 32 -10.45 -0.68 3.83
CA LEU A 32 -11.33 -1.30 2.84
C LEU A 32 -12.06 -2.54 3.39
N GLY A 33 -13.18 -2.87 2.79
CA GLY A 33 -14.00 -4.02 3.18
C GLY A 33 -13.54 -5.33 2.55
N ALA A 34 -13.99 -6.46 3.08
CA ALA A 34 -13.64 -7.79 2.56
C ALA A 34 -14.04 -7.98 1.08
N GLU A 35 -15.13 -7.37 0.65
CA GLU A 35 -15.59 -7.42 -0.73
C GLU A 35 -14.57 -6.83 -1.71
N HIS A 36 -13.89 -5.73 -1.32
CA HIS A 36 -12.82 -5.16 -2.11
C HIS A 36 -11.71 -6.18 -2.33
N PHE A 37 -11.19 -6.77 -1.25
CA PHE A 37 -10.10 -7.75 -1.35
C PHE A 37 -10.51 -9.03 -2.09
N THR A 38 -11.77 -9.46 -1.99
CA THR A 38 -12.27 -10.58 -2.79
C THR A 38 -12.27 -10.27 -4.30
N GLN A 39 -12.62 -9.04 -4.67
CA GLN A 39 -12.71 -8.62 -6.08
C GLN A 39 -11.34 -8.34 -6.68
N THR A 40 -10.45 -7.69 -5.93
CA THR A 40 -9.12 -7.29 -6.41
C THR A 40 -8.07 -8.40 -6.30
N ALA A 41 -8.33 -9.47 -5.51
CA ALA A 41 -7.41 -10.59 -5.41
C ALA A 41 -7.11 -11.19 -6.77
N SER A 42 -5.82 -11.24 -7.11
CA SER A 42 -5.32 -11.80 -8.36
C SER A 42 -5.24 -13.32 -8.29
N VAL A 43 -5.52 -13.99 -9.42
CA VAL A 43 -5.37 -15.43 -9.59
C VAL A 43 -4.30 -15.66 -10.66
N THR A 44 -3.28 -16.43 -10.32
CA THR A 44 -2.16 -16.76 -11.22
C THR A 44 -2.02 -18.26 -11.30
N GLU A 45 -2.07 -18.80 -12.52
CA GLU A 45 -1.83 -20.21 -12.76
C GLU A 45 -0.32 -20.47 -12.83
N GLU A 46 0.15 -21.40 -12.01
CA GLU A 46 1.50 -21.94 -12.00
C GLU A 46 1.46 -23.39 -12.50
N PRO A 47 2.57 -24.00 -12.94
CA PRO A 47 2.56 -25.37 -13.50
C PRO A 47 1.98 -26.43 -12.57
N GLN A 48 2.08 -26.28 -11.26
CA GLN A 48 1.65 -27.27 -10.26
C GLN A 48 0.65 -26.72 -9.24
N ALA A 49 0.28 -25.45 -9.34
CA ALA A 49 -0.62 -24.83 -8.39
C ALA A 49 -1.27 -23.57 -8.95
N THR A 50 -2.41 -23.20 -8.37
CA THR A 50 -2.96 -21.86 -8.54
C THR A 50 -2.58 -21.01 -7.36
N ARG A 51 -2.03 -19.83 -7.60
CA ARG A 51 -1.70 -18.83 -6.58
C ARG A 51 -2.74 -17.72 -6.59
N ILE A 52 -3.35 -17.46 -5.44
CA ILE A 52 -4.30 -16.36 -5.22
C ILE A 52 -3.64 -15.38 -4.25
N THR A 53 -3.52 -14.11 -4.64
CA THR A 53 -2.89 -13.08 -3.79
C THR A 53 -3.84 -11.91 -3.57
N THR A 54 -3.86 -11.37 -2.36
CA THR A 54 -4.55 -10.10 -2.09
C THR A 54 -3.81 -8.94 -2.73
N GLU A 55 -4.45 -7.79 -2.81
CA GLU A 55 -3.85 -6.57 -3.32
C GLU A 55 -2.61 -6.20 -2.51
N ARG A 56 -1.56 -5.83 -3.22
CA ARG A 56 -0.28 -5.47 -2.61
C ARG A 56 -0.41 -4.13 -1.88
N GLY A 57 -0.02 -4.11 -0.62
CA GLY A 57 -0.07 -2.93 0.22
C GLY A 57 1.24 -2.15 0.17
N TYR A 58 1.53 -1.55 -0.98
CA TYR A 58 2.78 -0.82 -1.20
C TYR A 58 2.75 0.55 -0.54
N VAL A 59 3.73 0.83 0.32
CA VAL A 59 3.99 2.17 0.88
C VAL A 59 5.39 2.59 0.52
N GLU A 60 5.51 3.61 -0.32
CA GLU A 60 6.76 4.27 -0.64
C GLU A 60 6.92 5.52 0.22
N ARG A 61 8.06 5.63 0.88
CA ARG A 61 8.45 6.85 1.58
C ARG A 61 9.77 7.33 1.01
N SER A 62 9.73 8.38 0.20
CA SER A 62 10.94 9.08 -0.20
C SER A 62 11.28 10.18 0.81
N GLY A 63 12.53 10.24 1.25
CA GLY A 63 13.04 11.23 2.18
C GLY A 63 14.50 11.54 1.92
N LEU A 64 15.07 12.50 2.69
CA LEU A 64 16.49 12.90 2.61
C LEU A 64 17.46 11.71 2.72
N MET A 65 17.00 10.56 3.20
CA MET A 65 17.76 9.33 3.46
C MET A 65 17.51 8.22 2.43
N GLY A 66 16.84 8.50 1.30
CA GLY A 66 16.53 7.54 0.23
C GLY A 66 15.13 6.94 0.33
N GLU A 67 14.80 6.15 -0.69
CA GLU A 67 13.51 5.47 -0.78
C GLU A 67 13.47 4.28 0.18
N VAL A 68 12.43 4.22 0.98
CA VAL A 68 12.09 3.07 1.83
C VAL A 68 10.70 2.60 1.40
N TRP A 69 10.58 1.35 1.00
CA TRP A 69 9.30 0.78 0.62
C TRP A 69 9.00 -0.47 1.45
N HIS A 70 7.74 -0.67 1.70
CA HIS A 70 7.20 -1.83 2.39
C HIS A 70 6.03 -2.36 1.58
N ASP A 71 5.86 -3.67 1.60
CA ASP A 71 4.76 -4.34 0.93
C ASP A 71 4.37 -5.57 1.74
N GLU A 72 3.10 -5.67 2.07
CA GLU A 72 2.54 -6.76 2.86
C GLU A 72 1.25 -7.24 2.20
N PHE A 73 1.13 -8.54 1.97
CA PHE A 73 -0.07 -9.12 1.39
C PHE A 73 -0.20 -10.59 1.77
N LEU A 74 -1.38 -11.14 1.60
CA LEU A 74 -1.66 -12.57 1.80
C LEU A 74 -1.66 -13.31 0.47
N ALA A 75 -1.21 -14.55 0.52
CA ALA A 75 -1.28 -15.48 -0.60
C ALA A 75 -1.85 -16.83 -0.17
N ALA A 76 -2.62 -17.43 -1.05
CA ALA A 76 -3.04 -18.82 -0.97
C ALA A 76 -2.47 -19.58 -2.17
N ARG A 77 -2.05 -20.80 -1.95
CA ARG A 77 -1.57 -21.70 -2.99
C ARG A 77 -2.43 -22.97 -2.97
N ILE A 78 -3.08 -23.27 -4.07
CA ILE A 78 -3.91 -24.45 -4.28
C ILE A 78 -3.11 -25.42 -5.15
N ASP A 79 -2.70 -26.52 -4.59
CA ASP A 79 -1.95 -27.57 -5.29
C ASP A 79 -2.88 -28.34 -6.25
N HIS A 80 -2.50 -28.48 -7.52
CA HIS A 80 -3.37 -29.07 -8.55
C HIS A 80 -3.56 -30.56 -8.38
N ASP A 81 -2.56 -31.26 -7.84
CA ASP A 81 -2.63 -32.73 -7.71
C ASP A 81 -3.45 -33.15 -6.50
N SER A 82 -3.27 -32.47 -5.40
CA SER A 82 -3.91 -32.82 -4.12
C SER A 82 -5.16 -31.98 -3.80
N GLY A 83 -5.35 -30.85 -4.45
CA GLY A 83 -6.38 -29.85 -4.10
C GLY A 83 -6.11 -29.15 -2.76
N ARG A 84 -4.96 -29.40 -2.12
CA ARG A 84 -4.65 -28.83 -0.82
C ARG A 84 -4.34 -27.34 -0.93
N VAL A 85 -4.95 -26.56 -0.03
CA VAL A 85 -4.70 -25.14 0.09
C VAL A 85 -3.67 -24.89 1.19
N SER A 86 -2.69 -24.05 0.93
CA SER A 86 -1.74 -23.51 1.90
C SER A 86 -1.75 -22.00 1.84
N TYR A 87 -1.50 -21.36 2.98
CA TYR A 87 -1.55 -19.91 3.09
C TYR A 87 -0.21 -19.37 3.58
N GLU A 88 0.16 -18.22 3.06
CA GLU A 88 1.35 -17.49 3.48
C GLU A 88 1.08 -15.98 3.49
N MET A 89 1.82 -15.30 4.34
CA MET A 89 1.93 -13.85 4.33
C MET A 89 3.27 -13.50 3.71
N ASP A 90 3.24 -12.73 2.64
CA ASP A 90 4.43 -12.19 1.99
C ASP A 90 4.70 -10.78 2.52
N VAL A 91 5.94 -10.55 2.92
CA VAL A 91 6.39 -9.26 3.46
C VAL A 91 7.68 -8.86 2.77
N SER A 92 7.68 -7.68 2.20
CA SER A 92 8.87 -7.09 1.58
C SER A 92 9.15 -5.72 2.18
N PHE A 93 10.39 -5.44 2.51
CA PHE A 93 10.76 -4.15 3.11
C PHE A 93 12.21 -3.78 2.85
N THR A 94 12.47 -2.49 2.95
CA THR A 94 13.80 -1.90 2.79
C THR A 94 14.30 -1.36 4.13
N TYR A 95 15.58 -1.56 4.42
CA TYR A 95 16.22 -1.01 5.61
C TYR A 95 17.68 -0.65 5.35
N ARG A 96 18.26 0.18 6.22
CA ARG A 96 19.67 0.60 6.18
C ARG A 96 20.46 0.02 7.34
N GLY A 97 21.77 -0.02 7.17
CA GLY A 97 22.74 -0.43 8.18
C GLY A 97 23.36 -1.80 7.90
N ALA A 98 23.52 -2.64 8.92
CA ALA A 98 24.03 -3.99 8.78
C ALA A 98 22.95 -4.96 8.27
N ALA A 99 23.36 -5.99 7.54
CA ALA A 99 22.45 -7.05 7.10
C ALA A 99 21.81 -7.72 8.33
N ARG A 100 20.48 -7.84 8.29
CA ARG A 100 19.69 -8.47 9.35
C ARG A 100 19.36 -9.91 8.95
N SER A 101 19.40 -10.82 9.91
CA SER A 101 19.03 -12.22 9.70
C SER A 101 17.69 -12.48 10.34
N TYR A 102 16.63 -12.21 9.60
CA TYR A 102 15.26 -12.48 10.05
C TYR A 102 15.02 -13.98 10.09
N GLN A 103 14.45 -14.48 11.19
CA GLN A 103 14.34 -15.91 11.47
C GLN A 103 12.92 -16.35 11.79
N THR A 104 12.19 -15.53 12.54
CA THR A 104 10.87 -15.91 13.04
C THR A 104 9.88 -14.76 12.87
N ALA A 105 8.63 -15.12 12.66
CA ALA A 105 7.50 -14.21 12.76
C ALA A 105 6.66 -14.54 14.00
N GLU A 106 6.15 -13.53 14.65
CA GLU A 106 5.24 -13.66 15.79
C GLU A 106 3.95 -12.91 15.51
N PHE A 107 2.83 -13.57 15.76
CA PHE A 107 1.48 -13.02 15.61
C PHE A 107 0.52 -13.70 16.57
N ARG A 108 -0.62 -13.05 16.81
CA ARG A 108 -1.67 -13.66 17.62
C ARG A 108 -2.36 -14.75 16.83
N GLY A 109 -2.25 -15.99 17.31
CA GLY A 109 -2.95 -17.16 16.80
C GLY A 109 -4.29 -17.36 17.50
N LEU A 110 -4.78 -18.61 17.54
CA LEU A 110 -6.10 -18.95 18.08
C LEU A 110 -6.24 -18.65 19.57
N GLN A 111 -5.26 -19.02 20.38
CA GLN A 111 -5.33 -18.91 21.83
C GLN A 111 -4.15 -18.12 22.42
N GLN A 112 -3.02 -18.15 21.75
CA GLN A 112 -1.76 -17.59 22.23
C GLN A 112 -0.98 -16.89 21.11
N LEU A 113 0.14 -16.29 21.49
CA LEU A 113 1.13 -15.79 20.55
C LEU A 113 1.79 -16.99 19.86
N GLU A 114 1.76 -17.01 18.54
CA GLU A 114 2.44 -18.00 17.74
C GLU A 114 3.78 -17.47 17.26
N THR A 115 4.78 -18.34 17.22
CA THR A 115 6.10 -18.07 16.67
C THR A 115 6.41 -19.09 15.59
N VAL A 116 6.56 -18.64 14.36
CA VAL A 116 6.79 -19.49 13.20
C VAL A 116 8.08 -19.08 12.46
N PRO A 117 8.80 -20.01 11.82
CA PRO A 117 9.97 -19.66 11.03
C PRO A 117 9.57 -18.84 9.81
N VAL A 118 10.44 -17.91 9.40
CA VAL A 118 10.29 -17.18 8.14
C VAL A 118 11.15 -17.82 7.06
N LYS A 119 10.63 -17.84 5.83
CA LYS A 119 11.37 -18.23 4.64
C LYS A 119 11.86 -16.96 3.93
N VAL A 120 13.18 -16.83 3.79
CA VAL A 120 13.76 -15.74 2.99
C VAL A 120 13.56 -16.08 1.51
N LEU A 121 12.77 -15.27 0.80
CA LEU A 121 12.53 -15.41 -0.64
C LEU A 121 13.62 -14.69 -1.43
N LYS A 122 13.98 -13.48 -1.00
CA LYS A 122 14.98 -12.65 -1.67
C LYS A 122 15.66 -11.75 -0.66
N ARG A 123 16.97 -11.55 -0.84
CA ARG A 123 17.73 -10.49 -0.19
C ARG A 123 18.57 -9.80 -1.25
N GLN A 124 18.52 -8.50 -1.30
CA GLN A 124 19.25 -7.69 -2.27
C GLN A 124 19.87 -6.49 -1.58
N VAL A 125 21.12 -6.19 -1.93
CA VAL A 125 21.77 -4.93 -1.60
C VAL A 125 21.45 -3.94 -2.72
N ILE A 126 20.84 -2.81 -2.37
CA ILE A 126 20.49 -1.77 -3.36
C ILE A 126 21.69 -0.88 -3.60
N ASN A 127 22.28 -0.33 -2.53
CA ASN A 127 23.48 0.51 -2.60
C ASN A 127 24.20 0.51 -1.26
N CYS A 128 25.47 0.93 -1.26
CA CYS A 128 26.31 1.07 -0.05
C CYS A 128 27.09 2.39 -0.11
N PRO A 129 26.44 3.56 -0.04
CA PRO A 129 27.15 4.81 0.02
C PRO A 129 27.83 4.93 1.39
N THR A 130 29.09 5.33 1.42
CA THR A 130 29.84 5.67 2.66
C THR A 130 29.89 4.60 3.75
N GLY A 131 29.77 3.31 3.39
CA GLY A 131 29.92 2.18 4.33
C GLY A 131 28.61 1.67 4.96
N GLU A 132 27.50 2.37 4.80
CA GLU A 132 26.17 1.86 5.16
C GLU A 132 25.44 1.36 3.92
N CYS A 133 24.95 0.11 3.99
CA CYS A 133 24.21 -0.49 2.89
C CYS A 133 22.70 -0.35 3.08
N THR A 134 21.99 -0.22 1.96
CA THR A 134 20.53 -0.34 1.90
C THR A 134 20.19 -1.73 1.38
N TYR A 135 19.37 -2.44 2.13
CA TYR A 135 18.92 -3.79 1.82
C TYR A 135 17.43 -3.80 1.51
N THR A 136 17.04 -4.67 0.59
CA THR A 136 15.65 -5.11 0.42
C THR A 136 15.58 -6.59 0.76
N GLU A 137 14.64 -6.97 1.59
CA GLU A 137 14.33 -8.36 1.91
C GLU A 137 12.86 -8.65 1.59
N SER A 138 12.63 -9.83 1.01
CA SER A 138 11.30 -10.41 0.81
C SER A 138 11.25 -11.72 1.57
N LEU A 139 10.25 -11.87 2.40
CA LEU A 139 10.07 -12.99 3.32
C LEU A 139 8.67 -13.56 3.12
N ALA A 140 8.53 -14.88 3.30
CA ALA A 140 7.24 -15.56 3.39
C ALA A 140 7.07 -16.19 4.78
N VAL A 141 5.89 -16.07 5.32
CA VAL A 141 5.49 -16.62 6.61
C VAL A 141 4.31 -17.55 6.40
N ALA A 142 4.48 -18.83 6.63
CA ALA A 142 3.38 -19.79 6.54
C ALA A 142 2.36 -19.53 7.67
N ILE A 143 1.08 -19.50 7.32
CA ILE A 143 -0.02 -19.27 8.26
C ILE A 143 -0.99 -20.44 8.22
N ASP A 144 -1.37 -20.93 9.39
CA ASP A 144 -2.40 -21.96 9.49
C ASP A 144 -3.77 -21.41 9.06
N GLU A 145 -4.51 -22.19 8.28
CA GLU A 145 -5.86 -21.81 7.82
C GLU A 145 -6.80 -21.53 8.99
N ALA A 146 -6.71 -22.29 10.07
CA ALA A 146 -7.56 -22.08 11.24
C ALA A 146 -7.34 -20.73 11.89
N VAL A 147 -6.08 -20.23 11.89
CA VAL A 147 -5.75 -18.88 12.36
C VAL A 147 -6.39 -17.83 11.47
N LEU A 148 -6.27 -17.95 10.14
CA LEU A 148 -6.87 -17.00 9.21
C LEU A 148 -8.41 -17.00 9.33
N ARG A 149 -9.04 -18.16 9.44
CA ARG A 149 -10.50 -18.26 9.63
C ARG A 149 -10.94 -17.63 10.95
N HIS A 150 -10.16 -17.79 12.02
CA HIS A 150 -10.43 -17.12 13.29
C HIS A 150 -10.34 -15.59 13.18
N ILE A 151 -9.32 -15.07 12.51
CA ILE A 151 -9.16 -13.64 12.28
C ILE A 151 -10.30 -13.09 11.43
N ALA A 152 -10.68 -13.83 10.37
CA ALA A 152 -11.78 -13.44 9.50
C ALA A 152 -13.14 -13.39 10.23
N GLN A 153 -13.37 -14.22 11.25
CA GLN A 153 -14.57 -14.15 12.09
C GLN A 153 -14.68 -12.84 12.87
N GLY A 154 -13.54 -12.20 13.17
CA GLY A 154 -13.49 -10.88 13.79
C GLY A 154 -13.81 -9.72 12.83
N TYR A 155 -13.95 -9.98 11.53
CA TYR A 155 -14.26 -8.93 10.57
C TYR A 155 -15.69 -8.41 10.75
N VAL A 156 -15.82 -7.11 10.95
CA VAL A 156 -17.10 -6.40 11.00
C VAL A 156 -17.04 -5.25 9.98
N ARG A 157 -18.00 -5.24 9.05
CA ARG A 157 -18.10 -4.17 8.04
C ARG A 157 -18.12 -2.78 8.69
N GLY A 158 -17.27 -1.89 8.23
CA GLY A 158 -17.16 -0.51 8.73
C GLY A 158 -16.38 -0.36 10.05
N LYS A 159 -15.81 -1.46 10.58
CA LYS A 159 -14.89 -1.42 11.71
C LYS A 159 -13.53 -1.97 11.27
N PRO A 160 -12.56 -1.11 10.97
CA PRO A 160 -11.22 -1.57 10.61
C PRO A 160 -10.53 -2.17 11.84
N GLU A 161 -10.35 -3.48 11.83
CA GLU A 161 -9.57 -4.20 12.81
C GLU A 161 -8.32 -4.76 12.15
N LEU A 162 -7.20 -4.69 12.87
CA LEU A 162 -5.89 -5.05 12.36
C LEU A 162 -5.32 -6.28 13.07
N TRP A 163 -4.94 -7.26 12.28
CA TRP A 163 -4.11 -8.36 12.71
C TRP A 163 -2.64 -7.97 12.63
N ARG A 164 -2.01 -7.78 13.79
CA ARG A 164 -0.63 -7.31 13.91
C ARG A 164 0.33 -8.45 14.01
N PHE A 165 1.50 -8.28 13.40
CA PHE A 165 2.61 -9.22 13.47
C PHE A 165 3.95 -8.50 13.64
N ARG A 166 4.97 -9.27 14.01
CA ARG A 166 6.36 -8.81 14.01
C ARG A 166 7.26 -9.91 13.47
N ILE A 167 8.32 -9.52 12.78
CA ILE A 167 9.33 -10.42 12.25
C ILE A 167 10.64 -10.11 12.97
N LEU A 168 11.25 -11.11 13.57
CA LEU A 168 12.39 -10.99 14.46
C LEU A 168 13.66 -11.44 13.77
N ALA A 169 14.71 -10.63 13.88
CA ALA A 169 16.05 -10.96 13.43
C ALA A 169 16.91 -11.49 14.57
N LYS A 170 17.90 -12.32 14.27
CA LYS A 170 18.85 -12.87 15.24
C LYS A 170 19.55 -11.82 16.11
N GLY A 171 19.78 -10.62 15.57
CA GLY A 171 20.43 -9.50 16.26
C GLY A 171 19.50 -8.61 17.08
N GLY A 172 18.24 -9.02 17.33
CA GLY A 172 17.24 -8.24 18.08
C GLY A 172 16.53 -7.15 17.30
N SER A 173 16.87 -6.94 16.02
CA SER A 173 16.09 -6.08 15.13
C SER A 173 14.73 -6.71 14.85
N GLU A 174 13.69 -5.90 14.76
CA GLU A 174 12.36 -6.36 14.40
C GLU A 174 11.77 -5.52 13.28
N TYR A 175 10.87 -6.15 12.52
CA TYR A 175 9.94 -5.51 11.61
C TYR A 175 8.53 -5.69 12.15
N ARG A 176 7.71 -4.65 12.12
CA ARG A 176 6.31 -4.69 12.58
C ARG A 176 5.39 -4.33 11.45
N GLY A 177 4.39 -5.18 11.22
CA GLY A 177 3.39 -4.99 10.19
C GLY A 177 1.99 -5.27 10.69
N ALA A 178 1.02 -5.05 9.81
CA ALA A 178 -0.38 -5.34 10.08
C ALA A 178 -1.15 -5.55 8.77
N LEU A 179 -2.07 -6.52 8.81
CA LEU A 179 -3.07 -6.75 7.78
C LEU A 179 -4.46 -6.47 8.35
N SER A 180 -5.43 -6.09 7.52
CA SER A 180 -6.79 -5.92 8.00
C SER A 180 -7.52 -7.27 8.11
N ASN A 181 -8.41 -7.41 9.11
CA ASN A 181 -9.29 -8.58 9.17
C ASN A 181 -10.17 -8.70 7.92
N ALA A 182 -10.46 -7.57 7.27
CA ALA A 182 -11.17 -7.52 5.99
C ALA A 182 -10.37 -8.20 4.86
N GLU A 183 -9.07 -7.98 4.80
CA GLU A 183 -8.19 -8.60 3.80
C GLU A 183 -8.12 -10.11 3.99
N VAL A 184 -7.98 -10.57 5.23
CA VAL A 184 -8.01 -12.00 5.57
C VAL A 184 -9.33 -12.63 5.14
N ALA A 185 -10.46 -11.98 5.47
CA ALA A 185 -11.78 -12.46 5.07
C ALA A 185 -11.98 -12.46 3.54
N GLY A 186 -11.45 -11.44 2.86
CA GLY A 186 -11.51 -11.32 1.40
C GLY A 186 -10.72 -12.41 0.68
N LEU A 187 -9.49 -12.72 1.16
CA LEU A 187 -8.70 -13.83 0.62
C LEU A 187 -9.44 -15.16 0.77
N LEU A 188 -9.92 -15.47 2.00
CA LEU A 188 -10.62 -16.73 2.25
C LEU A 188 -11.86 -16.86 1.37
N ALA A 189 -12.66 -15.81 1.25
CA ALA A 189 -13.82 -15.80 0.36
C ALA A 189 -13.43 -16.05 -1.11
N LYS A 190 -12.33 -15.46 -1.58
CA LYS A 190 -11.82 -15.68 -2.94
C LYS A 190 -11.40 -17.13 -3.15
N VAL A 191 -10.66 -17.70 -2.19
CA VAL A 191 -10.20 -19.09 -2.23
C VAL A 191 -11.38 -20.05 -2.19
N ASP A 192 -12.33 -19.87 -1.25
CA ASP A 192 -13.51 -20.70 -1.13
C ASP A 192 -14.34 -20.69 -2.45
N ASN A 193 -14.52 -19.52 -3.05
CA ASN A 193 -15.19 -19.38 -4.35
C ASN A 193 -14.43 -20.09 -5.46
N TYR A 194 -13.10 -20.00 -5.50
CA TYR A 194 -12.26 -20.67 -6.48
C TYR A 194 -12.36 -22.18 -6.38
N VAL A 195 -12.24 -22.72 -5.16
CA VAL A 195 -12.30 -24.17 -4.92
C VAL A 195 -13.68 -24.75 -5.26
N GLN A 196 -14.77 -24.01 -4.95
CA GLN A 196 -16.12 -24.44 -5.26
C GLN A 196 -16.48 -24.33 -6.76
N ASN A 197 -15.90 -23.37 -7.48
CA ASN A 197 -16.22 -23.08 -8.87
C ASN A 197 -14.95 -22.81 -9.70
N PRO A 198 -14.07 -23.80 -9.90
CA PRO A 198 -12.78 -23.58 -10.57
C PRO A 198 -12.96 -23.08 -12.02
N THR A 199 -14.00 -23.51 -12.71
CA THR A 199 -14.28 -23.05 -14.08
C THR A 199 -14.80 -21.60 -14.15
N ALA A 200 -15.56 -21.16 -13.15
CA ALA A 200 -16.01 -19.77 -13.07
C ALA A 200 -14.89 -18.83 -12.64
N ALA A 201 -13.91 -19.32 -11.89
CA ALA A 201 -12.75 -18.56 -11.46
C ALA A 201 -11.70 -18.39 -12.55
N GLN A 202 -11.69 -19.27 -13.56
CA GLN A 202 -10.88 -19.16 -14.79
C GLN A 202 -11.59 -18.32 -15.88
N ALA A 203 -12.88 -18.00 -15.70
CA ALA A 203 -13.50 -17.00 -16.55
C ALA A 203 -12.65 -15.72 -16.46
N PRO A 204 -12.29 -15.10 -17.62
CA PRO A 204 -11.60 -13.82 -17.58
C PRO A 204 -12.41 -12.91 -16.63
N PRO A 205 -11.74 -12.14 -15.75
CA PRO A 205 -12.45 -11.21 -14.87
C PRO A 205 -13.46 -10.46 -15.75
N PRO A 206 -14.71 -10.25 -15.27
CA PRO A 206 -15.68 -9.48 -16.05
C PRO A 206 -14.91 -8.26 -16.55
N PRO A 207 -15.04 -7.90 -17.86
CA PRO A 207 -14.24 -6.82 -18.43
C PRO A 207 -14.29 -5.70 -17.38
N PRO A 208 -13.14 -5.17 -16.94
CA PRO A 208 -13.12 -4.15 -15.90
C PRO A 208 -14.19 -3.15 -16.32
N PRO A 209 -15.05 -2.67 -15.40
CA PRO A 209 -16.02 -1.63 -15.73
C PRO A 209 -15.20 -0.62 -16.51
N PRO A 210 -15.63 -0.21 -17.73
CA PRO A 210 -14.83 0.42 -18.76
C PRO A 210 -13.84 1.30 -18.06
N ALA A 211 -12.55 0.97 -18.14
CA ALA A 211 -11.52 1.48 -17.29
C ALA A 211 -11.75 2.98 -17.28
N ARG A 212 -12.16 3.54 -16.14
CA ARG A 212 -12.13 4.98 -15.97
C ARG A 212 -10.68 5.30 -16.20
N LEU A 213 -10.39 5.77 -17.42
CA LEU A 213 -9.03 6.08 -17.81
C LEU A 213 -8.54 7.02 -16.74
N GLU A 214 -7.65 6.54 -15.87
CA GLU A 214 -7.06 7.40 -14.86
C GLU A 214 -6.45 8.56 -15.60
N PHE A 215 -6.64 9.77 -15.12
CA PHE A 215 -6.03 10.94 -15.75
C PHE A 215 -4.51 10.73 -15.88
N GLY A 216 -3.91 10.04 -14.90
CA GLY A 216 -2.61 9.37 -15.01
C GLY A 216 -1.44 10.32 -15.07
N ILE A 217 -1.41 11.33 -14.19
CA ILE A 217 -0.22 12.13 -13.95
C ILE A 217 0.17 12.09 -12.47
N SER A 218 1.47 12.23 -12.19
CA SER A 218 1.95 12.69 -10.89
C SER A 218 2.51 14.11 -11.06
N GLY A 219 2.30 14.97 -10.05
CA GLY A 219 2.70 16.35 -10.15
C GLY A 219 2.99 17.01 -8.80
N LEU A 220 3.78 18.05 -8.83
CA LEU A 220 4.16 18.86 -7.68
C LEU A 220 3.55 20.27 -7.79
N PRO A 221 3.16 20.90 -6.67
CA PRO A 221 2.66 22.26 -6.68
C PRO A 221 3.81 23.22 -7.03
N VAL A 222 3.55 24.16 -7.94
CA VAL A 222 4.46 25.26 -8.28
C VAL A 222 3.86 26.56 -7.82
N ALA A 223 4.58 27.26 -6.94
CA ALA A 223 4.22 28.60 -6.50
C ALA A 223 4.75 29.67 -7.50
N PRO A 224 4.08 30.83 -7.61
CA PRO A 224 4.60 31.95 -8.36
C PRO A 224 5.99 32.34 -7.86
N SER A 225 6.92 32.63 -8.77
CA SER A 225 8.25 33.12 -8.43
C SER A 225 8.42 34.57 -8.93
N ALA A 226 9.45 35.26 -8.44
CA ALA A 226 9.79 36.63 -8.91
C ALA A 226 10.06 36.67 -10.41
N GLU A 227 10.61 35.60 -10.98
CA GLU A 227 10.94 35.44 -12.41
C GLU A 227 9.72 35.01 -13.25
N ALA A 228 8.70 34.39 -12.61
CA ALA A 228 7.51 33.93 -13.28
C ALA A 228 6.25 34.10 -12.37
N PRO A 229 5.82 35.36 -12.15
CA PRO A 229 4.77 35.70 -11.19
C PRO A 229 3.39 35.08 -11.54
N ASN A 230 3.18 34.72 -12.79
CA ASN A 230 1.92 34.13 -13.26
C ASN A 230 1.95 32.59 -13.45
N ARG A 231 3.04 31.94 -13.03
CA ARG A 231 3.20 30.48 -13.22
C ARG A 231 2.94 29.68 -11.94
N ALA A 232 1.73 29.82 -11.42
CA ALA A 232 1.23 28.90 -10.39
C ALA A 232 0.53 27.73 -11.05
N GLY A 233 0.66 26.52 -10.48
CA GLY A 233 -0.02 25.35 -11.02
C GLY A 233 0.55 24.04 -10.49
N VAL A 234 0.32 22.97 -11.24
CA VAL A 234 0.87 21.62 -10.97
C VAL A 234 1.90 21.28 -12.05
N LEU A 235 3.16 21.18 -11.68
CA LEU A 235 4.23 20.66 -12.54
C LEU A 235 4.04 19.17 -12.73
N VAL A 236 3.88 18.72 -13.96
CA VAL A 236 3.81 17.30 -14.31
C VAL A 236 5.18 16.67 -14.21
N VAL A 237 5.35 15.75 -13.27
CA VAL A 237 6.60 15.00 -13.02
C VAL A 237 6.62 13.71 -13.82
N SER A 238 5.48 13.04 -13.96
CA SER A 238 5.35 11.85 -14.81
C SER A 238 3.96 11.75 -15.41
N VAL A 239 3.87 11.04 -16.54
CA VAL A 239 2.62 10.71 -17.24
C VAL A 239 2.57 9.20 -17.43
N SER A 240 1.50 8.57 -16.96
CA SER A 240 1.29 7.11 -17.07
C SER A 240 1.02 6.72 -18.52
N PRO A 241 1.68 5.66 -19.04
CA PRO A 241 1.38 5.15 -20.37
C PRO A 241 -0.10 4.73 -20.52
N GLY A 242 -0.71 5.09 -21.66
CA GLY A 242 -2.12 4.78 -21.96
C GLY A 242 -3.15 5.65 -21.23
N SER A 243 -2.74 6.58 -20.37
CA SER A 243 -3.64 7.44 -19.59
C SER A 243 -4.31 8.51 -20.46
N ILE A 244 -5.39 9.12 -19.92
CA ILE A 244 -6.07 10.26 -20.53
C ILE A 244 -5.10 11.41 -20.78
N ALA A 245 -4.23 11.71 -19.83
CA ALA A 245 -3.23 12.76 -19.94
C ALA A 245 -2.24 12.53 -21.07
N GLN A 246 -1.78 11.28 -21.27
CA GLN A 246 -0.92 10.95 -22.40
C GLN A 246 -1.65 11.11 -23.73
N GLN A 247 -2.90 10.65 -23.82
CA GLN A 247 -3.73 10.78 -25.03
C GLN A 247 -4.04 12.25 -25.35
N ALA A 248 -4.23 13.09 -24.33
CA ALA A 248 -4.40 14.53 -24.46
C ALA A 248 -3.09 15.26 -24.86
N GLY A 249 -1.95 14.54 -24.87
CA GLY A 249 -0.65 15.11 -25.23
C GLY A 249 0.04 15.88 -24.11
N ILE A 250 -0.30 15.63 -22.85
CA ILE A 250 0.43 16.14 -21.69
C ILE A 250 1.75 15.38 -21.58
N ILE A 251 2.84 16.10 -21.28
CA ILE A 251 4.17 15.55 -21.12
C ILE A 251 4.80 16.02 -19.79
N THR A 252 5.82 15.29 -19.36
CA THR A 252 6.66 15.69 -18.22
C THR A 252 7.25 17.09 -18.45
N GLY A 253 7.19 17.95 -17.43
CA GLY A 253 7.63 19.34 -17.48
C GLY A 253 6.52 20.36 -17.81
N ASP A 254 5.32 19.91 -18.18
CA ASP A 254 4.16 20.79 -18.31
C ASP A 254 3.73 21.33 -16.94
N ILE A 255 3.22 22.57 -16.87
CA ILE A 255 2.63 23.15 -15.67
C ILE A 255 1.15 23.38 -15.93
N ILE A 256 0.27 22.56 -15.35
CA ILE A 256 -1.18 22.70 -15.48
C ILE A 256 -1.64 23.78 -14.52
N TYR A 257 -2.27 24.84 -15.03
CA TYR A 257 -2.76 25.95 -14.24
C TYR A 257 -4.27 26.17 -14.28
N GLU A 258 -4.98 25.53 -15.23
CA GLU A 258 -6.43 25.59 -15.32
C GLU A 258 -6.98 24.29 -15.91
N PHE A 259 -8.09 23.81 -15.35
CA PHE A 259 -8.82 22.62 -15.82
C PHE A 259 -10.32 22.95 -15.84
N GLU A 260 -10.95 22.89 -17.02
CA GLU A 260 -12.37 23.23 -17.23
C GLU A 260 -12.77 24.62 -16.66
N GLY A 261 -11.90 25.62 -16.80
CA GLY A 261 -12.12 26.98 -16.27
C GLY A 261 -11.81 27.11 -14.77
N HIS A 262 -11.50 26.02 -14.07
CA HIS A 262 -11.11 26.05 -12.65
C HIS A 262 -9.60 26.26 -12.51
N PRO A 263 -9.15 27.22 -11.70
CA PRO A 263 -7.73 27.43 -11.47
C PRO A 263 -7.15 26.26 -10.66
N ILE A 264 -6.02 25.72 -11.12
CA ILE A 264 -5.31 24.62 -10.49
C ILE A 264 -4.05 25.20 -9.80
N ARG A 265 -3.96 25.05 -8.49
CA ARG A 265 -2.85 25.52 -7.65
C ARG A 265 -2.13 24.39 -6.91
N SER A 266 -2.81 23.23 -6.77
CA SER A 266 -2.30 22.05 -6.07
C SER A 266 -2.71 20.76 -6.79
N PRO A 267 -1.99 19.64 -6.53
CA PRO A 267 -2.42 18.32 -7.01
C PRO A 267 -3.86 17.97 -6.58
N ASN A 268 -4.28 18.38 -5.39
CA ASN A 268 -5.65 18.15 -4.91
C ASN A 268 -6.71 18.90 -5.72
N ASP A 269 -6.42 20.15 -6.15
CA ASP A 269 -7.32 20.90 -7.02
C ASP A 269 -7.49 20.18 -8.35
N LEU A 270 -6.38 19.67 -8.91
CA LEU A 270 -6.41 18.94 -10.17
C LEU A 270 -7.18 17.63 -10.02
N GLN A 271 -6.97 16.87 -8.95
CA GLN A 271 -7.69 15.64 -8.69
C GLN A 271 -9.21 15.88 -8.56
N ALA A 272 -9.61 16.93 -7.83
CA ALA A 272 -11.01 17.32 -7.69
C ALA A 272 -11.63 17.74 -9.05
N ALA A 273 -10.91 18.50 -9.86
CA ALA A 273 -11.37 18.94 -11.18
C ALA A 273 -11.52 17.76 -12.16
N VAL A 274 -10.56 16.83 -12.16
CA VAL A 274 -10.62 15.59 -12.95
C VAL A 274 -11.82 14.73 -12.53
N ALA A 275 -12.01 14.53 -11.21
CA ALA A 275 -13.14 13.75 -10.69
C ALA A 275 -14.49 14.37 -11.07
N ALA A 276 -14.61 15.70 -11.04
CA ALA A 276 -15.81 16.42 -11.44
C ALA A 276 -16.10 16.31 -12.97
N SER A 277 -15.07 16.05 -13.77
CA SER A 277 -15.16 15.94 -15.23
C SER A 277 -15.31 14.51 -15.72
N ALA A 278 -15.19 13.51 -14.87
CA ALA A 278 -15.26 12.07 -15.24
C ALA A 278 -16.59 11.63 -15.87
N THR A 279 -17.64 12.44 -15.80
CA THR A 279 -18.94 12.21 -16.46
C THR A 279 -19.11 12.97 -17.77
N ARG A 280 -18.11 13.77 -18.17
CA ARG A 280 -18.14 14.57 -19.41
C ARG A 280 -17.24 13.91 -20.45
N PRO A 281 -17.63 13.90 -21.72
CA PRO A 281 -16.82 13.25 -22.76
C PRO A 281 -15.54 14.02 -23.10
N LEU A 282 -15.46 15.30 -22.74
CA LEU A 282 -14.35 16.18 -23.08
C LEU A 282 -14.08 17.18 -21.97
N ALA A 283 -12.81 17.41 -21.65
CA ALA A 283 -12.35 18.45 -20.72
C ALA A 283 -11.23 19.27 -21.33
N ARG A 284 -11.27 20.59 -21.09
CA ARG A 284 -10.25 21.54 -21.57
C ARG A 284 -9.22 21.80 -20.47
N ILE A 285 -7.95 21.70 -20.85
CA ILE A 285 -6.80 21.83 -19.94
C ILE A 285 -5.91 22.96 -20.46
N LYS A 286 -5.58 23.94 -19.60
CA LYS A 286 -4.56 24.95 -19.93
C LYS A 286 -3.30 24.69 -19.13
N LEU A 287 -2.18 24.74 -19.82
CA LEU A 287 -0.87 24.46 -19.26
C LEU A 287 0.20 25.37 -19.87
N TYR A 288 1.31 25.47 -19.18
CA TYR A 288 2.54 26.01 -19.74
C TYR A 288 3.47 24.88 -20.13
N ARG A 289 3.99 24.91 -21.35
CA ARG A 289 5.06 24.05 -21.85
C ARG A 289 6.28 24.92 -22.12
N GLY A 290 7.26 24.86 -21.23
CA GLY A 290 8.33 25.87 -21.23
C GLY A 290 7.76 27.27 -20.99
N THR A 291 7.88 28.18 -21.96
CA THR A 291 7.36 29.56 -21.87
C THR A 291 6.00 29.75 -22.57
N GLU A 292 5.53 28.76 -23.30
CA GLU A 292 4.29 28.83 -24.09
C GLU A 292 3.08 28.38 -23.30
N ALA A 293 1.98 29.13 -23.34
CA ALA A 293 0.68 28.70 -22.88
C ALA A 293 0.02 27.84 -23.96
N LYS A 294 -0.48 26.65 -23.56
CA LYS A 294 -1.17 25.71 -24.45
C LYS A 294 -2.52 25.35 -23.88
N THR A 295 -3.44 25.04 -24.77
CA THR A 295 -4.74 24.45 -24.43
C THR A 295 -4.81 23.07 -25.07
N LEU A 296 -5.09 22.07 -24.26
CA LEU A 296 -5.27 20.69 -24.70
C LEU A 296 -6.71 20.23 -24.37
N GLU A 297 -7.17 19.22 -25.07
CA GLU A 297 -8.46 18.58 -24.83
C GLU A 297 -8.25 17.13 -24.40
N ALA A 298 -8.85 16.76 -23.27
CA ALA A 298 -8.82 15.41 -22.73
C ALA A 298 -10.17 14.72 -22.93
N HIS A 299 -10.17 13.52 -23.44
CA HIS A 299 -11.36 12.68 -23.64
C HIS A 299 -11.47 11.67 -22.48
N PHE A 300 -12.62 11.68 -21.77
CA PHE A 300 -12.90 10.81 -20.61
C PHE A 300 -13.80 9.64 -20.98
#